data_08264310f6952a73965b85adc54f28f6
#
_entry.id   08264310f6952a73965b85adc54f28f6
#
_cell.length_a   1.000
_cell.length_b   1.000
_cell.length_c   1.000
_cell.angle_alpha   90.00
_cell.angle_beta   90.00
_cell.angle_gamma   90.00
#
_symmetry.space_group_name_H-M   'P 1'
#
loop_
_entity.id
_entity.type
_entity.pdbx_description
1 polymer ?
#
loop_
_entity_poly.entity_id
_entity_poly.type
_entity_poly.pdbx_seq_one_letter_code
_entity_poly.pdbx_strand_id
1 'polypeptide(L)' 'MNKILVIGSTNIDMIARVKHLPRPGETVGEARFMQSNGGKGANQAVAAARLGGDVAFVSCLGDDAGAAALRQQFAAQA' A
#
# COMPACT_ATOMS: atom_id res chain seq x y z
N MET A 1 20.75 5.02 -18.52
CA MET A 1 19.87 4.04 -17.86
C MET A 1 18.46 4.14 -18.41
N ASN A 2 17.83 3.03 -18.62
CA ASN A 2 16.44 3.01 -19.05
C ASN A 2 15.53 3.41 -17.91
N LYS A 3 14.53 4.22 -18.23
CA LYS A 3 13.48 4.57 -17.27
C LYS A 3 12.40 3.50 -17.28
N ILE A 4 11.85 3.23 -16.10
CA ILE A 4 10.75 2.29 -15.92
C ILE A 4 9.51 3.10 -15.55
N LEU A 5 8.45 2.95 -16.35
CA LEU A 5 7.15 3.55 -16.05
C LEU A 5 6.20 2.48 -15.55
N VAL A 6 5.69 2.65 -14.35
CA VAL A 6 4.66 1.78 -13.78
C VAL A 6 3.35 2.56 -13.73
N ILE A 7 2.31 2.03 -14.35
CA ILE A 7 0.96 2.56 -14.28
C ILE A 7 0.10 1.50 -13.61
N GLY A 8 -0.44 1.81 -12.45
CA GLY A 8 -1.18 0.80 -11.72
C GLY A 8 -1.85 1.30 -10.45
N SER A 9 -2.42 0.36 -9.73
CA SER A 9 -3.21 0.62 -8.55
C SER A 9 -2.36 0.83 -7.30
N THR A 10 -2.90 1.62 -6.39
CA THR A 10 -2.40 1.81 -5.04
C THR A 10 -3.56 1.68 -4.08
N ASN A 11 -3.36 1.02 -2.96
CA ASN A 11 -4.37 0.92 -1.91
C ASN A 11 -3.72 0.79 -0.54
N ILE A 12 -4.53 0.98 0.48
CA ILE A 12 -4.15 0.74 1.86
C ILE A 12 -4.84 -0.53 2.31
N ASP A 13 -4.07 -1.49 2.76
CA ASP A 13 -4.59 -2.71 3.35
C ASP A 13 -4.85 -2.48 4.83
N MET A 14 -6.09 -2.72 5.25
CA MET A 14 -6.47 -2.69 6.65
C MET A 14 -6.52 -4.12 7.17
N ILE A 15 -5.68 -4.41 8.16
CA ILE A 15 -5.52 -5.76 8.68
C ILE A 15 -5.94 -5.78 10.14
N ALA A 16 -6.91 -6.64 10.45
CA ALA A 16 -7.31 -6.89 11.83
C ALA A 16 -6.86 -8.30 12.22
N ARG A 17 -5.95 -8.38 13.17
CA ARG A 17 -5.47 -9.65 13.70
C ARG A 17 -6.35 -10.09 14.84
N VAL A 18 -6.99 -11.26 14.71
CA VAL A 18 -7.94 -11.77 15.69
C VAL A 18 -7.55 -13.17 16.14
N LYS A 19 -8.02 -13.59 17.31
CA LYS A 19 -7.74 -14.93 17.82
C LYS A 19 -8.44 -16.03 17.02
N HIS A 20 -9.61 -15.73 16.47
CA HIS A 20 -10.37 -16.65 15.61
C HIS A 20 -11.23 -15.84 14.65
N LEU A 21 -11.60 -16.44 13.53
CA LEU A 21 -12.52 -15.81 12.59
C LEU A 21 -13.89 -15.64 13.23
N PRO A 22 -14.48 -14.43 13.19
CA PRO A 22 -15.82 -14.24 13.72
C PRO A 22 -16.86 -15.03 12.91
N ARG A 23 -17.82 -15.60 13.61
CA ARG A 23 -18.98 -16.23 12.99
C ARG A 23 -20.00 -15.17 12.57
N PRO A 24 -20.94 -15.48 11.67
CA PRO A 24 -21.98 -14.54 11.31
C PRO A 24 -22.69 -13.97 12.53
N GLY A 25 -22.77 -12.64 12.64
CA GLY A 25 -23.40 -11.96 13.77
C GLY A 25 -22.56 -11.87 15.04
N GLU A 26 -21.35 -12.43 15.04
CA GLU A 26 -20.46 -12.38 16.19
C GLU A 26 -19.59 -11.13 16.18
N THR A 27 -19.38 -10.53 17.34
CA THR A 27 -18.43 -9.44 17.52
C THR A 27 -17.18 -9.97 18.21
N VAL A 28 -16.02 -9.82 17.57
CA VAL A 28 -14.73 -10.16 18.16
C VAL A 28 -14.12 -8.91 18.74
N GLY A 29 -13.88 -8.89 20.06
CA GLY A 29 -13.41 -7.73 20.81
C GLY A 29 -11.93 -7.48 20.62
N GLU A 30 -11.04 -8.26 20.95
CA GLU A 30 -9.61 -7.98 21.02
C GLU A 30 -8.92 -8.19 19.67
N ALA A 31 -8.99 -7.19 18.80
CA ALA A 31 -8.30 -7.23 17.52
C ALA A 31 -7.10 -6.29 17.53
N ARG A 32 -5.99 -6.69 16.90
CA ARG A 32 -4.89 -5.80 16.57
C ARG A 32 -5.09 -5.26 15.17
N PHE A 33 -5.16 -3.94 15.08
CA PHE A 33 -5.33 -3.26 13.81
C PHE A 33 -3.99 -2.83 13.25
N MET A 34 -3.78 -3.09 11.97
CA MET A 34 -2.57 -2.72 11.24
C MET A 34 -2.95 -2.16 9.88
N GLN A 35 -2.14 -1.25 9.37
CA GLN A 35 -2.26 -0.77 8.01
C GLN A 35 -0.98 -1.07 7.24
N SER A 36 -1.14 -1.41 5.99
CA SER A 36 -0.04 -1.68 5.09
C SER A 36 -0.35 -1.09 3.71
N ASN A 37 0.68 -0.67 3.01
CA ASN A 37 0.51 -0.20 1.64
C ASN A 37 0.36 -1.40 0.71
N GLY A 38 -0.60 -1.31 -0.19
CA GLY A 38 -0.91 -2.37 -1.13
C GLY A 38 -1.11 -1.86 -2.55
N GLY A 39 -1.55 -2.76 -3.39
CA GLY A 39 -1.75 -2.52 -4.81
C GLY A 39 -0.63 -3.14 -5.63
N LYS A 40 -1.00 -3.88 -6.66
CA LYS A 40 -0.02 -4.58 -7.50
C LYS A 40 0.93 -3.61 -8.19
N GLY A 41 0.41 -2.49 -8.70
CA GLY A 41 1.23 -1.47 -9.33
C GLY A 41 2.20 -0.80 -8.37
N ALA A 42 1.72 -0.42 -7.18
CA ALA A 42 2.56 0.18 -6.15
C ALA A 42 3.68 -0.77 -5.71
N ASN A 43 3.36 -2.05 -5.51
CA ASN A 43 4.36 -3.05 -5.12
C ASN A 43 5.44 -3.23 -6.17
N GLN A 44 5.08 -3.24 -7.45
CA GLN A 44 6.04 -3.33 -8.55
C GLN A 44 6.95 -2.09 -8.61
N ALA A 45 6.37 -0.91 -8.48
CA ALA A 45 7.13 0.33 -8.52
C ALA A 45 8.15 0.41 -7.38
N VAL A 46 7.73 0.07 -6.17
CA VAL A 46 8.62 0.08 -4.99
C VAL A 46 9.73 -0.96 -5.15
N ALA A 47 9.40 -2.16 -5.60
CA ALA A 47 10.40 -3.21 -5.81
C ALA A 47 11.45 -2.79 -6.85
N ALA A 48 11.00 -2.22 -7.97
CA ALA A 48 11.91 -1.76 -9.01
C ALA A 48 12.82 -0.62 -8.52
N ALA A 49 12.27 0.32 -7.75
CA ALA A 49 13.05 1.43 -7.20
C ALA A 49 14.10 0.94 -6.20
N ARG A 50 13.73 0.00 -5.33
CA ARG A 50 14.66 -0.58 -4.35
C ARG A 50 15.80 -1.36 -4.98
N LEU A 51 15.57 -1.89 -6.17
CA LEU A 51 16.61 -2.58 -6.95
C LEU A 51 17.48 -1.62 -7.76
N GLY A 52 17.33 -0.33 -7.59
CA GLY A 52 18.13 0.69 -8.26
C GLY A 52 17.58 1.18 -9.59
N GLY A 53 16.34 0.84 -9.92
CA GLY A 53 15.70 1.30 -11.14
C GLY A 53 15.33 2.78 -11.10
N ASP A 54 15.36 3.44 -12.26
CA ASP A 54 14.81 4.79 -12.43
C ASP A 54 13.34 4.68 -12.75
N VAL A 55 12.49 4.78 -11.72
CA VAL A 55 11.06 4.46 -11.80
C VAL A 55 10.21 5.71 -11.73
N ALA A 56 9.27 5.83 -12.66
CA ALA A 56 8.14 6.75 -12.56
C ALA A 56 6.87 5.93 -12.31
N PHE A 57 6.09 6.33 -11.33
CA PHE A 57 4.87 5.63 -10.96
C PHE A 57 3.66 6.54 -11.14
N VAL A 58 2.70 6.08 -11.95
CA VAL A 58 1.45 6.80 -12.21
C VAL A 58 0.30 6.02 -11.59
N SER A 59 -0.42 6.65 -10.66
CA SER A 59 -1.56 6.07 -9.98
C SER A 59 -2.53 7.16 -9.56
N CYS A 60 -3.75 6.75 -9.20
CA CYS A 60 -4.74 7.67 -8.66
C CYS A 60 -4.87 7.45 -7.15
N LEU A 61 -4.79 8.53 -6.40
CA LEU A 61 -5.00 8.53 -4.95
C LEU A 61 -6.16 9.44 -4.60
N GLY A 62 -6.83 9.15 -3.48
CA GLY A 62 -7.80 10.06 -2.92
C GLY A 62 -7.12 11.31 -2.34
N ASP A 63 -7.93 12.24 -1.87
CA ASP A 63 -7.44 13.44 -1.19
C ASP A 63 -7.77 13.35 0.30
N ASP A 64 -7.10 12.45 0.99
CA ASP A 64 -7.30 12.16 2.40
C ASP A 64 -5.97 11.93 3.12
N ALA A 65 -6.04 11.65 4.42
CA ALA A 65 -4.83 11.43 5.22
C ALA A 65 -4.04 10.19 4.76
N GLY A 66 -4.74 9.15 4.32
CA GLY A 66 -4.10 7.95 3.79
C GLY A 66 -3.31 8.23 2.52
N ALA A 67 -3.88 9.03 1.61
CA ALA A 67 -3.20 9.43 0.39
C ALA A 67 -1.94 10.27 0.68
N ALA A 68 -2.03 11.20 1.62
CA ALA A 68 -0.88 12.01 2.01
C ALA A 68 0.26 11.15 2.56
N ALA A 69 -0.05 10.19 3.42
CA ALA A 69 0.93 9.25 3.96
C ALA A 69 1.58 8.40 2.86
N LEU A 70 0.80 7.91 1.90
CA LEU A 70 1.32 7.14 0.77
C LEU A 70 2.29 7.96 -0.09
N ARG A 71 1.95 9.22 -0.37
CA ARG A 71 2.85 10.11 -1.14
C ARG A 71 4.19 10.28 -0.46
N GLN A 72 4.21 10.47 0.86
CA GLN A 72 5.44 10.59 1.63
C GLN A 72 6.26 9.30 1.59
N GLN A 73 5.62 8.15 1.72
CA GLN A 73 6.31 6.87 1.69
C GLN A 73 6.92 6.57 0.32
N PHE A 74 6.21 6.89 -0.76
CA PHE A 74 6.76 6.70 -2.10
C PHE A 74 7.93 7.63 -2.36
N ALA A 75 7.87 8.86 -1.90
CA ALA A 75 8.99 9.79 -2.02
C ALA A 75 10.24 9.27 -1.29
N ALA A 76 10.08 8.62 -0.15
CA ALA A 76 11.18 8.04 0.62
C ALA A 76 11.84 6.84 -0.06
N GLN A 77 11.16 6.19 -1.02
CA GLN A 77 11.70 5.05 -1.78
C GLN A 77 12.49 5.48 -3.01
N ALA A 78 12.34 6.71 -3.44
CA ALA A 78 12.95 7.21 -4.68
C ALA A 78 14.48 7.42 -4.59
#